data_cc01b4e605759003ff5efac6557b8c79
#
_entry.id   cc01b4e605759003ff5efac6557b8c79
#
_cell.length_a   1.000
_cell.length_b   1.000
_cell.length_c   1.000
_cell.angle_alpha   90.00
_cell.angle_beta   90.00
_cell.angle_gamma   90.00
#
_symmetry.space_group_name_H-M   'P 1'
#
loop_
_entity.id
_entity.type
_entity.pdbx_description
1 polymer ?
#
loop_
_entity_poly.entity_id
_entity_poly.type
_entity_poly.pdbx_seq_one_letter_code
_entity_poly.pdbx_strand_id
1 'polypeptide(L)'
;RNSKDTKVTDMLYECYAAASTGASYKKILDAIKARYQEIIDGLELNLNLDHEFATIEENFVKGIGKDYAASRGEYLNGIVMANYLGYEFIDAAEVIFFDEHGNFEAELTNQELSERLEHVERAVIPGFYGSKHDGSIKTFSRFHRCTCHPRRLI
;
A
#
# COMPACT_ATOMS: atom_id res chain seq x y z
N ARG A 1 3.72 -18.51 7.73
CA ARG A 1 2.45 -18.51 6.98
C ARG A 1 2.03 -19.97 6.76
N ASN A 2 0.85 -20.34 7.26
CA ASN A 2 0.28 -21.67 6.99
C ASN A 2 -0.11 -21.71 5.50
N SER A 3 0.29 -22.73 4.77
CA SER A 3 0.03 -22.86 3.30
C SER A 3 -1.47 -22.92 2.94
N LYS A 4 -2.35 -22.99 3.93
CA LYS A 4 -3.81 -23.03 3.80
C LYS A 4 -4.51 -21.69 3.96
N ASP A 5 -3.80 -20.63 4.37
CA ASP A 5 -4.41 -19.31 4.59
C ASP A 5 -4.54 -18.54 3.28
N THR A 6 -5.73 -18.00 3.02
CA THR A 6 -5.98 -17.10 1.89
C THR A 6 -5.06 -15.87 2.01
N LYS A 7 -4.45 -15.46 0.90
CA LYS A 7 -3.61 -14.26 0.89
C LYS A 7 -4.44 -13.02 1.16
N VAL A 8 -3.89 -12.07 1.92
CA VAL A 8 -4.55 -10.78 2.18
C VAL A 8 -4.88 -10.04 0.87
N THR A 9 -3.99 -10.11 -0.14
CA THR A 9 -4.25 -9.52 -1.46
C THR A 9 -5.49 -10.11 -2.13
N ASP A 10 -5.67 -11.44 -2.06
CA ASP A 10 -6.84 -12.10 -2.63
C ASP A 10 -8.12 -11.69 -1.87
N MET A 11 -8.04 -11.59 -0.54
CA MET A 11 -9.14 -11.09 0.31
C MET A 11 -9.50 -9.64 0.00
N LEU A 12 -8.50 -8.77 -0.26
CA LEU A 12 -8.71 -7.38 -0.64
C LEU A 12 -9.41 -7.26 -2.00
N TYR A 13 -9.02 -8.07 -2.98
CA TYR A 13 -9.71 -8.11 -4.28
C TYR A 13 -11.15 -8.58 -4.16
N GLU A 14 -11.40 -9.63 -3.36
CA GLU A 14 -12.76 -10.15 -3.12
C GLU A 14 -13.61 -9.12 -2.39
N CYS A 15 -13.07 -8.49 -1.35
CA CYS A 15 -13.72 -7.41 -0.60
C CYS A 15 -14.08 -6.23 -1.50
N TYR A 16 -13.16 -5.77 -2.35
CA TYR A 16 -13.39 -4.70 -3.32
C TYR A 16 -14.48 -5.07 -4.33
N ALA A 17 -14.41 -6.27 -4.90
CA ALA A 17 -15.40 -6.73 -5.88
C ALA A 17 -16.82 -6.79 -5.27
N ALA A 18 -16.95 -7.25 -4.04
CA ALA A 18 -18.22 -7.26 -3.32
C ALA A 18 -18.72 -5.86 -2.99
N ALA A 19 -17.86 -4.99 -2.42
CA ALA A 19 -18.23 -3.63 -2.01
C ALA A 19 -18.64 -2.76 -3.19
N SER A 20 -17.89 -2.80 -4.30
CA SER A 20 -18.17 -1.99 -5.50
C SER A 20 -19.45 -2.39 -6.23
N THR A 21 -19.95 -3.61 -6.01
CA THR A 21 -21.22 -4.10 -6.57
C THR A 21 -22.40 -4.04 -5.60
N GLY A 22 -22.17 -3.55 -4.38
CA GLY A 22 -23.18 -3.51 -3.31
C GLY A 22 -23.48 -4.86 -2.67
N ALA A 23 -22.63 -5.88 -2.92
CA ALA A 23 -22.75 -7.19 -2.26
C ALA A 23 -22.19 -7.15 -0.83
N SER A 24 -22.44 -8.22 -0.06
CA SER A 24 -21.98 -8.32 1.34
C SER A 24 -20.47 -8.51 1.41
N TYR A 25 -19.74 -7.48 1.86
CA TYR A 25 -18.27 -7.47 1.98
C TYR A 25 -17.76 -7.38 3.44
N LYS A 26 -18.62 -6.99 4.37
CA LYS A 26 -18.23 -6.70 5.76
C LYS A 26 -17.47 -7.84 6.42
N LYS A 27 -17.91 -9.09 6.25
CA LYS A 27 -17.24 -10.26 6.83
C LYS A 27 -15.80 -10.42 6.32
N ILE A 28 -15.56 -10.12 5.05
CA ILE A 28 -14.23 -10.21 4.44
C ILE A 28 -13.35 -9.09 5.02
N LEU A 29 -13.88 -7.87 5.09
CA LEU A 29 -13.19 -6.72 5.68
C LEU A 29 -12.83 -6.97 7.15
N ASP A 30 -13.77 -7.49 7.94
CA ASP A 30 -13.55 -7.82 9.35
C ASP A 30 -12.48 -8.92 9.52
N ALA A 31 -12.44 -9.91 8.62
CA ALA A 31 -11.39 -10.93 8.62
C ALA A 31 -10.00 -10.34 8.29
N ILE A 32 -9.92 -9.36 7.38
CA ILE A 32 -8.68 -8.64 7.09
C ILE A 32 -8.24 -7.83 8.31
N LYS A 33 -9.16 -7.07 8.92
CA LYS A 33 -8.90 -6.30 10.15
C LYS A 33 -8.37 -7.17 11.27
N ALA A 34 -9.04 -8.29 11.53
CA ALA A 34 -8.65 -9.24 12.58
C ALA A 34 -7.21 -9.76 12.36
N ARG A 35 -6.84 -10.07 11.12
CA ARG A 35 -5.49 -10.53 10.80
C ARG A 35 -4.41 -9.48 11.06
N TYR A 36 -4.67 -8.20 10.76
CA TYR A 36 -3.74 -7.12 11.09
C TYR A 36 -3.68 -6.87 12.60
N GLN A 37 -4.82 -6.97 13.29
CA GLN A 37 -4.86 -6.84 14.74
C GLN A 37 -4.04 -7.94 15.43
N GLU A 38 -4.15 -9.20 14.99
CA GLU A 38 -3.31 -10.30 15.49
C GLU A 38 -1.79 -10.01 15.34
N ILE A 39 -1.39 -9.38 14.21
CA ILE A 39 0.01 -9.01 13.98
C ILE A 39 0.42 -7.88 14.94
N ILE A 40 -0.41 -6.86 15.08
CA ILE A 40 -0.16 -5.70 15.95
C ILE A 40 -0.03 -6.16 17.41
N ASP A 41 -0.96 -7.00 17.88
CA ASP A 41 -0.97 -7.55 19.23
C ASP A 41 0.23 -8.48 19.45
N GLY A 42 0.55 -9.35 18.48
CA GLY A 42 1.66 -10.28 18.56
C GLY A 42 3.04 -9.62 18.56
N LEU A 43 3.13 -8.41 18.01
CA LEU A 43 4.35 -7.59 18.03
C LEU A 43 4.32 -6.51 19.13
N GLU A 44 3.28 -6.48 19.96
CA GLU A 44 3.07 -5.51 21.05
C GLU A 44 3.18 -4.05 20.58
N LEU A 45 2.64 -3.75 19.37
CA LEU A 45 2.71 -2.43 18.77
C LEU A 45 1.63 -1.51 19.33
N ASN A 46 1.98 -0.25 19.57
CA ASN A 46 1.02 0.81 19.85
C ASN A 46 0.56 1.44 18.53
N LEU A 47 -0.20 0.68 17.74
CA LEU A 47 -0.69 1.06 16.43
C LEU A 47 -2.19 0.76 16.30
N ASN A 48 -2.95 1.72 15.77
CA ASN A 48 -4.35 1.56 15.42
C ASN A 48 -4.52 1.84 13.92
N LEU A 49 -5.17 0.93 13.20
CA LEU A 49 -5.42 1.02 11.76
C LEU A 49 -6.90 1.30 11.42
N ASP A 50 -7.72 1.71 12.38
CA ASP A 50 -9.16 1.94 12.16
C ASP A 50 -9.42 3.02 11.11
N HIS A 51 -8.62 4.09 11.13
CA HIS A 51 -8.73 5.17 10.15
C HIS A 51 -8.40 4.70 8.74
N GLU A 52 -7.31 3.94 8.58
CA GLU A 52 -6.87 3.37 7.31
C GLU A 52 -7.94 2.41 6.75
N PHE A 53 -8.49 1.56 7.59
CA PHE A 53 -9.56 0.65 7.19
C PHE A 53 -10.86 1.37 6.84
N ALA A 54 -11.22 2.45 7.54
CA ALA A 54 -12.39 3.27 7.19
C ALA A 54 -12.20 3.92 5.81
N THR A 55 -11.02 4.47 5.53
CA THR A 55 -10.69 5.04 4.22
C THR A 55 -10.70 3.99 3.11
N ILE A 56 -10.16 2.80 3.37
CA ILE A 56 -10.18 1.67 2.42
C ILE A 56 -11.61 1.25 2.12
N GLU A 57 -12.44 1.10 3.14
CA GLU A 57 -13.86 0.73 3.00
C GLU A 57 -14.62 1.74 2.15
N GLU A 58 -14.49 3.04 2.44
CA GLU A 58 -15.11 4.12 1.68
C GLU A 58 -14.72 4.07 0.19
N ASN A 59 -13.43 3.90 -0.08
CA ASN A 59 -12.90 3.82 -1.43
C ASN A 59 -13.33 2.55 -2.18
N PHE A 60 -13.50 1.44 -1.47
CA PHE A 60 -14.03 0.21 -2.07
C PHE A 60 -15.50 0.37 -2.46
N VAL A 61 -16.31 0.99 -1.63
CA VAL A 61 -17.72 1.29 -1.92
C VAL A 61 -17.85 2.25 -3.10
N LYS A 62 -16.97 3.25 -3.21
CA LYS A 62 -16.89 4.16 -4.36
C LYS A 62 -16.41 3.49 -5.66
N GLY A 63 -15.82 2.31 -5.58
CA GLY A 63 -15.33 1.57 -6.74
C GLY A 63 -14.15 2.22 -7.42
N ILE A 64 -13.19 2.79 -6.66
CA ILE A 64 -12.10 3.61 -7.21
C ILE A 64 -11.04 2.83 -8.02
N GLY A 65 -11.06 1.50 -8.03
CA GLY A 65 -10.23 0.70 -8.93
C GLY A 65 -9.53 -0.50 -8.29
N LYS A 66 -9.19 -1.48 -9.14
CA LYS A 66 -8.53 -2.71 -8.72
C LYS A 66 -7.08 -2.48 -8.27
N ASP A 67 -6.38 -1.53 -8.88
CA ASP A 67 -5.00 -1.19 -8.52
C ASP A 67 -4.93 -0.62 -7.10
N TYR A 68 -5.93 0.20 -6.72
CA TYR A 68 -6.07 0.63 -5.33
C TYR A 68 -6.26 -0.56 -4.38
N ALA A 69 -7.19 -1.47 -4.68
CA ALA A 69 -7.41 -2.65 -3.84
C ALA A 69 -6.13 -3.50 -3.69
N ALA A 70 -5.42 -3.74 -4.80
CA ALA A 70 -4.17 -4.49 -4.81
C ALA A 70 -3.09 -3.86 -3.93
N SER A 71 -2.98 -2.53 -3.95
CA SER A 71 -1.95 -1.80 -3.23
C SER A 71 -2.14 -1.78 -1.71
N ARG A 72 -3.37 -1.99 -1.22
CA ARG A 72 -3.67 -1.82 0.21
C ARG A 72 -3.00 -2.84 1.12
N GLY A 73 -2.68 -4.02 0.61
CA GLY A 73 -1.89 -5.00 1.35
C GLY A 73 -0.48 -4.49 1.66
N GLU A 74 0.21 -3.96 0.65
CA GLU A 74 1.55 -3.39 0.80
C GLU A 74 1.53 -2.09 1.63
N TYR A 75 0.51 -1.25 1.44
CA TYR A 75 0.29 -0.04 2.23
C TYR A 75 0.17 -0.35 3.73
N LEU A 76 -0.74 -1.23 4.11
CA LEU A 76 -0.96 -1.60 5.52
C LEU A 76 0.28 -2.29 6.13
N ASN A 77 0.93 -3.17 5.36
CA ASN A 77 2.18 -3.80 5.80
C ASN A 77 3.30 -2.78 5.99
N GLY A 78 3.37 -1.77 5.12
CA GLY A 78 4.34 -0.67 5.24
C GLY A 78 4.16 0.09 6.54
N ILE A 79 2.92 0.43 6.92
CA ILE A 79 2.61 1.12 8.18
C ILE A 79 3.03 0.26 9.39
N VAL A 80 2.64 -1.01 9.40
CA VAL A 80 3.00 -1.95 10.49
C VAL A 80 4.52 -2.07 10.61
N MET A 81 5.22 -2.23 9.47
CA MET A 81 6.68 -2.35 9.44
C MET A 81 7.38 -1.07 9.91
N ALA A 82 6.90 0.09 9.49
CA ALA A 82 7.44 1.38 9.91
C ALA A 82 7.30 1.57 11.43
N ASN A 83 6.12 1.25 11.98
CA ASN A 83 5.88 1.31 13.41
C ASN A 83 6.78 0.33 14.19
N TYR A 84 6.91 -0.91 13.71
CA TYR A 84 7.76 -1.93 14.32
C TYR A 84 9.24 -1.54 14.35
N LEU A 85 9.74 -0.91 13.27
CA LEU A 85 11.13 -0.48 13.16
C LEU A 85 11.42 0.88 13.81
N GLY A 86 10.37 1.65 14.14
CA GLY A 86 10.51 3.05 14.57
C GLY A 86 10.99 3.95 13.44
N TYR A 87 10.63 3.67 12.19
CA TYR A 87 10.99 4.43 11.00
C TYR A 87 9.80 5.27 10.53
N GLU A 88 10.08 6.30 9.72
CA GLU A 88 9.02 7.06 9.07
C GLU A 88 8.32 6.21 8.01
N PHE A 89 6.99 6.26 7.96
CA PHE A 89 6.22 5.69 6.86
C PHE A 89 6.03 6.75 5.78
N ILE A 90 6.38 6.42 4.54
CA ILE A 90 6.12 7.25 3.36
C ILE A 90 5.26 6.43 2.40
N ASP A 91 4.06 6.90 2.09
CA ASP A 91 3.21 6.23 1.10
C ASP A 91 3.87 6.28 -0.28
N ALA A 92 3.98 5.12 -0.93
CA ALA A 92 4.52 5.05 -2.28
C ALA A 92 3.75 5.93 -3.28
N ALA A 93 2.45 6.17 -3.05
CA ALA A 93 1.65 7.06 -3.87
C ALA A 93 2.11 8.53 -3.84
N GLU A 94 2.86 8.94 -2.81
CA GLU A 94 3.38 10.31 -2.68
C GLU A 94 4.71 10.52 -3.40
N VAL A 95 5.45 9.44 -3.69
CA VAL A 95 6.85 9.53 -4.14
C VAL A 95 7.19 8.66 -5.35
N ILE A 96 6.27 7.80 -5.80
CA ILE A 96 6.43 6.93 -6.98
C ILE A 96 5.36 7.29 -8.00
N PHE A 97 5.80 7.71 -9.20
CA PHE A 97 4.90 8.27 -10.21
C PHE A 97 4.85 7.47 -11.50
N PHE A 98 3.67 7.50 -12.11
CA PHE A 98 3.38 6.96 -13.43
C PHE A 98 2.73 8.04 -14.29
N ASP A 99 3.03 8.03 -15.58
CA ASP A 99 2.36 8.86 -16.56
C ASP A 99 0.88 8.46 -16.77
N GLU A 100 0.16 9.22 -17.60
CA GLU A 100 -1.25 8.94 -17.93
C GLU A 100 -1.45 7.56 -18.55
N HIS A 101 -0.43 7.04 -19.25
CA HIS A 101 -0.44 5.73 -19.90
C HIS A 101 -0.07 4.59 -18.95
N GLY A 102 0.37 4.91 -17.72
CA GLY A 102 0.81 3.94 -16.71
C GLY A 102 2.27 3.49 -16.88
N ASN A 103 3.10 4.27 -17.58
CA ASN A 103 4.54 4.06 -17.63
C ASN A 103 5.19 4.71 -16.41
N PHE A 104 6.22 4.07 -15.87
CA PHE A 104 6.95 4.58 -14.71
C PHE A 104 7.80 5.81 -15.06
N GLU A 105 7.65 6.89 -14.31
CA GLU A 105 8.38 8.15 -14.45
C GLU A 105 9.57 8.17 -13.51
N ALA A 106 10.70 7.64 -13.98
CA ALA A 106 11.90 7.47 -13.15
C ALA A 106 12.52 8.80 -12.72
N GLU A 107 12.54 9.81 -13.57
CA GLU A 107 13.14 11.13 -13.26
C GLU A 107 12.36 11.84 -12.17
N LEU A 108 11.04 11.95 -12.34
CA LEU A 108 10.15 12.56 -11.35
C LEU A 108 10.20 11.79 -10.02
N THR A 109 10.11 10.47 -10.07
CA THR A 109 10.19 9.61 -8.88
C THR A 109 11.51 9.80 -8.13
N ASN A 110 12.65 9.86 -8.85
CA ASN A 110 13.96 10.05 -8.21
C ASN A 110 14.09 11.44 -7.59
N GLN A 111 13.54 12.48 -8.23
CA GLN A 111 13.52 13.82 -7.68
C GLN A 111 12.71 13.87 -6.39
N GLU A 112 11.45 13.47 -6.43
CA GLU A 112 10.54 13.48 -5.28
C GLU A 112 11.05 12.62 -4.11
N LEU A 113 11.58 11.43 -4.40
CA LEU A 113 12.22 10.59 -3.39
C LEU A 113 13.44 11.27 -2.76
N SER A 114 14.27 11.94 -3.56
CA SER A 114 15.46 12.64 -3.05
C SER A 114 15.07 13.77 -2.13
N GLU A 115 14.09 14.60 -2.53
CA GLU A 115 13.60 15.72 -1.73
C GLU A 115 12.91 15.22 -0.44
N ARG A 116 12.07 14.19 -0.54
CA ARG A 116 11.35 13.64 0.61
C ARG A 116 12.27 12.98 1.64
N LEU A 117 13.38 12.38 1.18
CA LEU A 117 14.35 11.67 2.04
C LEU A 117 15.49 12.57 2.55
N GLU A 118 15.61 13.82 2.09
CA GLU A 118 16.71 14.70 2.50
C GLU A 118 16.79 14.90 4.02
N HIS A 119 15.64 14.92 4.68
CA HIS A 119 15.53 15.14 6.13
C HIS A 119 15.06 13.91 6.91
N VAL A 120 14.99 12.75 6.27
CA VAL A 120 14.53 11.50 6.86
C VAL A 120 15.70 10.53 7.00
N GLU A 121 16.05 10.18 8.23
CA GLU A 121 17.17 9.25 8.47
C GLU A 121 16.85 7.84 7.99
N ARG A 122 15.61 7.37 8.23
CA ARG A 122 15.15 6.02 7.87
C ARG A 122 13.66 6.03 7.57
N ALA A 123 13.29 5.43 6.45
CA ALA A 123 11.90 5.33 6.03
C ALA A 123 11.54 3.91 5.59
N VAL A 124 10.25 3.59 5.68
CA VAL A 124 9.64 2.44 5.02
C VAL A 124 8.75 2.97 3.91
N ILE A 125 9.04 2.58 2.68
CA ILE A 125 8.27 2.91 1.48
C ILE A 125 7.75 1.59 0.92
N PRO A 126 6.42 1.38 0.84
CA PRO A 126 5.87 0.17 0.23
C PRO A 126 6.29 0.06 -1.23
N GLY A 127 6.57 -1.16 -1.69
CA GLY A 127 6.80 -1.43 -3.11
C GLY A 127 5.50 -1.68 -3.87
N PHE A 128 5.62 -2.05 -5.15
CA PHE A 128 4.55 -2.56 -6.02
C PHE A 128 3.60 -1.52 -6.59
N TYR A 129 3.43 -0.33 -6.03
CA TYR A 129 2.51 0.69 -6.52
C TYR A 129 3.09 2.11 -6.44
N GLY A 130 2.40 3.03 -7.04
CA GLY A 130 2.59 4.47 -6.97
C GLY A 130 1.31 5.16 -7.42
N SER A 131 1.38 6.42 -7.80
CA SER A 131 0.23 7.19 -8.31
C SER A 131 0.48 7.72 -9.72
N LYS A 132 -0.61 7.99 -10.42
CA LYS A 132 -0.61 8.83 -11.63
C LYS A 132 -0.79 10.28 -11.24
N HIS A 133 -0.61 11.20 -12.21
CA HIS A 133 -0.80 12.64 -12.00
C HIS A 133 -2.22 13.03 -11.55
N ASP A 134 -3.23 12.23 -11.87
CA ASP A 134 -4.61 12.40 -11.39
C ASP A 134 -4.85 11.88 -9.97
N GLY A 135 -3.80 11.36 -9.31
CA GLY A 135 -3.86 10.79 -7.97
C GLY A 135 -4.38 9.34 -7.92
N SER A 136 -4.77 8.75 -9.06
CA SER A 136 -5.19 7.35 -9.09
C SER A 136 -4.01 6.41 -8.86
N ILE A 137 -4.26 5.33 -8.10
CA ILE A 137 -3.23 4.33 -7.83
C ILE A 137 -2.96 3.49 -9.08
N LYS A 138 -1.68 3.27 -9.33
CA LYS A 138 -1.18 2.37 -10.37
C LYS A 138 -0.24 1.33 -9.77
N THR A 139 -0.44 0.06 -10.11
CA THR A 139 0.47 -1.02 -9.72
C THR A 139 1.46 -1.33 -10.83
N PHE A 140 2.69 -1.73 -10.43
CA PHE A 140 3.67 -2.25 -11.38
C PHE A 140 3.18 -3.57 -11.97
N SER A 141 3.31 -3.74 -13.28
CA SER A 141 3.12 -5.05 -13.90
C SER A 141 4.22 -6.01 -13.43
N ARG A 142 3.92 -7.32 -13.35
CA ARG A 142 4.87 -8.34 -12.86
C ARG A 142 6.20 -8.39 -13.62
N PHE A 143 6.30 -7.71 -14.76
CA PHE A 143 7.51 -7.65 -15.61
C PHE A 143 8.40 -6.43 -15.36
N HIS A 144 7.95 -5.44 -14.59
CA HIS A 144 8.78 -4.29 -14.23
C HIS A 144 9.49 -4.57 -12.90
N ARG A 145 10.75 -4.99 -12.98
CA ARG A 145 11.65 -4.88 -11.83
C ARG A 145 11.95 -3.40 -11.63
N CYS A 146 11.61 -2.89 -10.46
CA CYS A 146 12.06 -1.55 -10.06
C CYS A 146 13.59 -1.53 -10.08
N THR A 147 14.17 -0.84 -11.05
CA THR A 147 15.61 -0.57 -11.13
C THR A 147 15.95 0.74 -10.44
N CYS A 148 15.32 1.04 -9.33
CA CYS A 148 15.74 2.13 -8.47
C CYS A 148 17.13 1.77 -7.92
N HIS A 149 18.18 2.28 -8.53
CA HIS A 149 19.53 2.23 -7.97
C HIS A 149 19.66 3.38 -7.00
N PRO A 150 19.84 3.13 -5.70
CA PRO A 150 20.27 4.20 -4.81
C PRO A 150 21.65 4.63 -5.29
N ARG A 151 21.77 5.82 -5.83
CA ARG A 151 23.08 6.44 -5.96
C ARG A 151 23.63 6.54 -4.54
N ARG A 152 24.70 5.81 -4.26
CA ARG A 152 25.51 6.06 -3.07
C ARG A 152 25.92 7.52 -3.11
N LEU A 153 25.34 8.32 -2.25
CA LEU A 153 25.93 9.58 -1.86
C LEU A 153 27.15 9.24 -1.02
N ILE A 154 28.33 9.50 -1.56
CA ILE A 154 29.62 9.47 -0.87
C ILE A 154 29.75 10.77 -0.10
#